data_efb7ad58bd370c1a2987fe55170c41b4
#
_entry.id   efb7ad58bd370c1a2987fe55170c41b4
#
_cell.length_a   1.000
_cell.length_b   1.000
_cell.length_c   1.000
_cell.angle_alpha   90.00
_cell.angle_beta   90.00
_cell.angle_gamma   90.00
#
_symmetry.space_group_name_H-M   'P 1'
#
loop_
_entity.id
_entity.type
_entity.pdbx_description
1 polymer ?
#
loop_
_entity_poly.entity_id
_entity_poly.type
_entity_poly.pdbx_seq_one_letter_code
_entity_poly.pdbx_strand_id
1 'polypeptide(L)'
;IDLGDKASTRLDRTNSYSLDLSRLITDSRKSMYLLEIKGVDPLIPVESNDYDYYFGDYRTYAERSKVVIQSDIGIICKSSGDGELIVYTTDLVSARPKGSCKVRAYDRQNQQLAEAVTDSEGRAVLKCGDEPYTVLAEANGDAAFVRVERGAALSLSNFDVGGTTDTKGIKGYLFGERGVWRPGDEIYLTLIVASDN
;
A
#
# COMPACT_ATOMS: atom_id res chain seq x y z
N ILE A 1 12.91 10.51 -21.21
CA ILE A 1 14.36 10.20 -21.23
C ILE A 1 14.50 8.91 -21.98
N ASP A 2 15.26 8.94 -23.04
CA ASP A 2 15.70 7.75 -23.73
C ASP A 2 16.90 7.17 -22.95
N LEU A 3 16.76 5.93 -22.48
CA LEU A 3 17.86 5.23 -21.82
C LEU A 3 18.85 4.64 -22.83
N GLY A 4 18.49 4.66 -24.13
CA GLY A 4 19.34 4.35 -25.27
C GLY A 4 20.32 3.20 -25.06
N ASP A 5 21.53 3.34 -25.60
CA ASP A 5 22.60 2.34 -25.54
C ASP A 5 23.17 2.05 -24.13
N LYS A 6 22.71 2.77 -23.09
CA LYS A 6 23.11 2.50 -21.71
C LYS A 6 22.45 1.24 -21.15
N ALA A 7 21.42 0.74 -21.82
CA ALA A 7 20.77 -0.50 -21.49
C ALA A 7 21.48 -1.68 -22.21
N SER A 8 22.75 -1.94 -21.92
CA SER A 8 23.38 -3.17 -22.38
C SER A 8 22.67 -4.36 -21.72
N THR A 9 21.68 -4.88 -22.38
CA THR A 9 20.92 -6.04 -21.93
C THR A 9 21.78 -7.29 -22.05
N ARG A 10 22.18 -7.85 -20.92
CA ARG A 10 22.62 -9.24 -20.91
C ARG A 10 21.37 -10.11 -20.98
N LEU A 11 21.26 -10.90 -22.02
CA LEU A 11 20.21 -11.90 -22.16
C LEU A 11 20.23 -12.83 -20.94
N ASP A 12 19.05 -13.29 -20.50
CA ASP A 12 18.86 -14.24 -19.40
C ASP A 12 19.29 -13.76 -17.99
N ARG A 13 19.37 -12.46 -17.76
CA ARG A 13 19.65 -11.90 -16.44
C ARG A 13 18.76 -10.70 -16.13
N THR A 14 18.42 -10.54 -14.86
CA THR A 14 17.78 -9.32 -14.39
C THR A 14 18.79 -8.17 -14.47
N ASN A 15 18.45 -7.12 -15.21
CA ASN A 15 19.23 -5.91 -15.30
C ASN A 15 18.55 -4.83 -14.45
N SER A 16 19.33 -4.15 -13.60
CA SER A 16 18.83 -3.08 -12.74
C SER A 16 19.42 -1.74 -13.19
N TYR A 17 18.56 -0.76 -13.34
CA TYR A 17 18.95 0.61 -13.70
C TYR A 17 18.48 1.57 -12.63
N SER A 18 19.32 2.53 -12.29
CA SER A 18 18.97 3.62 -11.39
C SER A 18 18.59 4.85 -12.21
N LEU A 19 17.42 5.40 -11.93
CA LEU A 19 16.94 6.64 -12.51
C LEU A 19 17.02 7.75 -11.46
N ASP A 20 17.83 8.75 -11.72
CA ASP A 20 17.92 9.94 -10.88
C ASP A 20 16.75 10.88 -11.22
N LEU A 21 15.71 10.86 -10.39
CA LEU A 21 14.51 11.67 -10.58
C LEU A 21 14.80 13.17 -10.39
N SER A 22 15.86 13.57 -9.69
CA SER A 22 16.19 15.00 -9.51
C SER A 22 16.51 15.70 -10.83
N ARG A 23 16.93 14.95 -11.84
CA ARG A 23 17.18 15.46 -13.19
C ARG A 23 15.90 15.64 -14.01
N LEU A 24 14.82 14.99 -13.61
CA LEU A 24 13.51 15.03 -14.29
C LEU A 24 12.59 16.03 -13.62
N ILE A 25 12.59 16.02 -12.29
CA ILE A 25 11.78 16.88 -11.46
C ILE A 25 12.62 18.11 -11.10
N THR A 26 12.58 19.11 -11.97
CA THR A 26 13.33 20.37 -11.78
C THR A 26 12.55 21.38 -10.92
N ASP A 27 11.26 21.13 -10.68
CA ASP A 27 10.40 21.98 -9.88
C ASP A 27 10.50 21.57 -8.40
N SER A 28 10.82 22.51 -7.54
CA SER A 28 10.89 22.31 -6.08
C SER A 28 9.51 22.21 -5.43
N ARG A 29 8.42 22.38 -6.19
CA ARG A 29 7.07 22.23 -5.68
C ARG A 29 6.80 20.77 -5.34
N LYS A 30 6.30 20.55 -4.14
CA LYS A 30 5.81 19.25 -3.71
C LYS A 30 4.60 18.89 -4.56
N SER A 31 4.71 17.79 -5.28
CA SER A 31 3.76 17.40 -6.32
C SER A 31 3.72 15.89 -6.49
N MET A 32 2.73 15.46 -7.23
CA MET A 32 2.55 14.07 -7.64
C MET A 32 2.93 13.92 -9.12
N TYR A 33 3.70 12.91 -9.43
CA TYR A 33 4.20 12.63 -10.78
C TYR A 33 3.79 11.22 -11.18
N LEU A 34 3.41 11.05 -12.43
CA LEU A 34 3.27 9.74 -13.03
C LEU A 34 4.55 9.42 -13.81
N LEU A 35 5.28 8.42 -13.33
CA LEU A 35 6.43 7.88 -14.04
C LEU A 35 5.96 6.76 -14.96
N GLU A 36 6.15 6.91 -16.25
CA GLU A 36 5.87 5.88 -17.25
C GLU A 36 7.19 5.41 -17.87
N ILE A 37 7.36 4.10 -17.91
CA ILE A 37 8.50 3.45 -18.55
C ILE A 37 7.96 2.59 -19.67
N LYS A 38 8.42 2.87 -20.90
CA LYS A 38 8.06 2.11 -22.09
C LYS A 38 9.31 1.43 -22.65
N GLY A 39 9.25 0.13 -22.78
CA GLY A 39 10.27 -0.65 -23.47
C GLY A 39 9.90 -0.75 -24.94
N VAL A 40 10.83 -0.46 -25.83
CA VAL A 40 10.69 -0.72 -27.28
C VAL A 40 11.55 -1.94 -27.60
N ASP A 41 10.95 -2.96 -28.18
CA ASP A 41 11.71 -4.08 -28.69
C ASP A 41 12.29 -3.68 -30.07
N PRO A 42 13.62 -3.55 -30.22
CA PRO A 42 14.23 -3.16 -31.48
C PRO A 42 14.08 -4.21 -32.59
N LEU A 43 13.68 -5.44 -32.24
CA LEU A 43 13.50 -6.52 -33.19
C LEU A 43 12.10 -6.55 -33.82
N ILE A 44 11.15 -5.78 -33.30
CA ILE A 44 9.80 -5.70 -33.83
C ILE A 44 9.64 -4.38 -34.62
N PRO A 45 9.51 -4.43 -35.95
CA PRO A 45 9.28 -3.23 -36.74
C PRO A 45 7.99 -2.50 -36.32
N VAL A 46 8.07 -1.19 -36.15
CA VAL A 46 6.95 -0.34 -35.71
C VAL A 46 5.83 -0.21 -36.79
N GLU A 47 6.09 -0.70 -38.01
CA GLU A 47 5.24 -0.43 -39.19
C GLU A 47 4.17 -1.48 -39.52
N SER A 48 3.93 -2.51 -38.74
CA SER A 48 2.86 -3.44 -39.06
C SER A 48 1.53 -2.99 -38.48
N ASN A 49 0.72 -2.35 -39.33
CA ASN A 49 -0.71 -2.09 -39.09
C ASN A 49 -1.61 -3.33 -39.30
N ASP A 50 -1.03 -4.53 -39.37
CA ASP A 50 -1.79 -5.75 -39.49
C ASP A 50 -2.31 -6.18 -38.12
N TYR A 51 -3.60 -5.91 -37.92
CA TYR A 51 -4.41 -6.52 -36.89
C TYR A 51 -4.53 -8.02 -37.20
N ASP A 52 -3.67 -8.84 -36.65
CA ASP A 52 -3.90 -10.26 -36.62
C ASP A 52 -4.93 -10.59 -35.53
N TYR A 53 -6.17 -10.71 -35.96
CA TYR A 53 -7.35 -10.92 -35.12
C TYR A 53 -7.35 -12.29 -34.41
N TYR A 54 -6.47 -13.22 -34.79
CA TYR A 54 -6.46 -14.59 -34.26
C TYR A 54 -5.38 -14.86 -33.20
N PHE A 55 -4.31 -14.11 -33.21
CA PHE A 55 -3.26 -14.18 -32.17
C PHE A 55 -3.13 -12.76 -31.62
N GLY A 56 -3.74 -12.51 -30.47
CA GLY A 56 -3.68 -11.21 -29.83
C GLY A 56 -2.27 -10.63 -29.93
N ASP A 57 -2.18 -9.36 -30.27
CA ASP A 57 -0.92 -8.65 -30.52
C ASP A 57 0.02 -8.78 -29.30
N TYR A 58 0.85 -9.82 -29.30
CA TYR A 58 1.90 -10.03 -28.30
C TYR A 58 3.09 -9.10 -28.51
N ARG A 59 2.88 -7.94 -29.07
CA ARG A 59 3.85 -6.85 -28.95
C ARG A 59 3.90 -6.44 -27.51
N THR A 60 4.72 -7.12 -26.77
CA THR A 60 4.99 -6.82 -25.38
C THR A 60 5.75 -5.50 -25.31
N TYR A 61 5.06 -4.40 -25.57
CA TYR A 61 5.52 -3.14 -25.01
C TYR A 61 5.49 -3.32 -23.50
N ALA A 62 6.63 -3.52 -22.88
CA ALA A 62 6.72 -3.52 -21.44
C ALA A 62 6.47 -2.08 -20.97
N GLU A 63 5.20 -1.73 -20.84
CA GLU A 63 4.79 -0.48 -20.24
C GLU A 63 4.54 -0.69 -18.76
N ARG A 64 5.17 0.14 -17.95
CA ARG A 64 4.94 0.19 -16.51
C ARG A 64 4.81 1.64 -16.07
N SER A 65 3.82 1.88 -15.25
CA SER A 65 3.63 3.19 -14.65
C SER A 65 3.69 3.10 -13.13
N LYS A 66 4.19 4.16 -12.51
CA LYS A 66 4.23 4.30 -11.07
C LYS A 66 3.99 5.75 -10.69
N VAL A 67 3.10 5.95 -9.72
CA VAL A 67 2.94 7.26 -9.10
C VAL A 67 4.07 7.49 -8.11
N VAL A 68 4.72 8.65 -8.23
CA VAL A 68 5.77 9.13 -7.33
C VAL A 68 5.26 10.41 -6.68
N ILE A 69 5.32 10.47 -5.37
CA ILE A 69 4.90 11.64 -4.59
C ILE A 69 6.15 12.32 -4.04
N GLN A 70 6.27 13.62 -4.29
CA GLN A 70 7.25 14.46 -3.65
C GLN A 70 6.57 15.24 -2.52
N SER A 71 6.70 14.75 -1.31
CA SER A 71 6.09 15.31 -0.10
C SER A 71 6.96 15.02 1.11
N ASP A 72 6.88 15.91 2.12
CA ASP A 72 7.47 15.67 3.45
C ASP A 72 6.44 15.07 4.43
N ILE A 73 5.24 14.74 3.96
CA ILE A 73 4.20 14.15 4.79
C ILE A 73 4.25 12.62 4.67
N GLY A 74 4.59 11.94 5.76
CA GLY A 74 4.41 10.51 5.92
C GLY A 74 3.00 10.21 6.46
N ILE A 75 2.35 9.17 5.94
CA ILE A 75 1.02 8.74 6.37
C ILE A 75 1.06 7.27 6.74
N ILE A 76 0.54 6.96 7.93
CA ILE A 76 0.30 5.59 8.37
C ILE A 76 -1.18 5.48 8.73
N CYS A 77 -1.85 4.48 8.19
CA CYS A 77 -3.26 4.21 8.48
C CYS A 77 -3.42 2.84 9.13
N LYS A 78 -4.30 2.77 10.12
CA LYS A 78 -4.68 1.53 10.79
C LYS A 78 -6.19 1.46 10.91
N SER A 79 -6.80 0.39 10.38
CA SER A 79 -8.22 0.11 10.60
C SER A 79 -8.44 -0.49 12.00
N SER A 80 -9.44 0.00 12.71
CA SER A 80 -9.86 -0.53 14.03
C SER A 80 -10.88 -1.67 13.92
N GLY A 81 -11.39 -1.94 12.71
CA GLY A 81 -12.34 -3.04 12.47
C GLY A 81 -13.81 -2.69 12.71
N ASP A 82 -14.11 -1.51 13.23
CA ASP A 82 -15.46 -0.98 13.52
C ASP A 82 -15.88 0.18 12.60
N GLY A 83 -15.23 0.28 11.43
CA GLY A 83 -15.47 1.35 10.45
C GLY A 83 -14.69 2.63 10.76
N GLU A 84 -13.81 2.60 11.73
CA GLU A 84 -12.89 3.70 12.02
C GLU A 84 -11.51 3.45 11.40
N LEU A 85 -10.90 4.50 10.90
CA LEU A 85 -9.55 4.53 10.40
C LEU A 85 -8.72 5.51 11.22
N ILE A 86 -7.73 5.00 11.92
CA ILE A 86 -6.77 5.81 12.66
C ILE A 86 -5.65 6.21 11.71
N VAL A 87 -5.42 7.50 11.56
CA VAL A 87 -4.38 8.07 10.70
C VAL A 87 -3.33 8.73 11.55
N TYR A 88 -2.07 8.46 11.24
CA TYR A 88 -0.92 9.17 11.78
C TYR A 88 -0.19 9.88 10.66
N THR A 89 0.14 11.15 10.88
CA THR A 89 0.97 11.95 9.99
C THR A 89 2.29 12.29 10.65
N THR A 90 3.37 12.15 9.89
CA THR A 90 4.74 12.43 10.33
C THR A 90 5.44 13.32 9.32
N ASP A 91 6.41 14.06 9.76
CA ASP A 91 7.35 14.75 8.90
C ASP A 91 8.47 13.77 8.52
N LEU A 92 8.61 13.47 7.23
CA LEU A 92 9.55 12.46 6.72
C LEU A 92 11.03 12.86 6.91
N VAL A 93 11.31 14.17 7.02
CA VAL A 93 12.69 14.66 7.17
C VAL A 93 13.14 14.56 8.64
N SER A 94 12.28 14.97 9.56
CA SER A 94 12.59 14.99 11.00
C SER A 94 12.14 13.74 11.75
N ALA A 95 11.30 12.89 11.13
CA ALA A 95 10.64 11.75 11.74
C ALA A 95 9.76 12.11 12.95
N ARG A 96 9.35 13.37 13.08
CA ARG A 96 8.49 13.84 14.18
C ARG A 96 7.01 13.79 13.79
N PRO A 97 6.10 13.66 14.75
CA PRO A 97 4.68 13.82 14.51
C PRO A 97 4.39 15.16 13.81
N LYS A 98 3.47 15.15 12.84
CA LYS A 98 3.05 16.33 12.09
C LYS A 98 1.58 16.60 12.38
N GLY A 99 1.33 17.51 13.31
CA GLY A 99 -0.01 17.98 13.64
C GLY A 99 -0.57 18.95 12.61
N SER A 100 -1.85 19.27 12.76
CA SER A 100 -2.59 20.23 11.93
C SER A 100 -2.64 19.85 10.45
N CYS A 101 -2.42 18.58 10.12
CA CYS A 101 -2.68 18.05 8.79
C CYS A 101 -4.17 17.79 8.62
N LYS A 102 -4.74 18.29 7.54
CA LYS A 102 -6.09 17.97 7.13
C LYS A 102 -6.06 16.60 6.44
N VAL A 103 -6.76 15.62 7.00
CA VAL A 103 -6.83 14.27 6.47
C VAL A 103 -8.24 13.94 5.99
N ARG A 104 -8.35 13.36 4.81
CA ARG A 104 -9.63 12.97 4.19
C ARG A 104 -9.55 11.55 3.69
N ALA A 105 -10.59 10.78 3.93
CA ALA A 105 -10.76 9.45 3.35
C ALA A 105 -11.74 9.50 2.17
N TYR A 106 -11.41 8.76 1.14
CA TYR A 106 -12.20 8.63 -0.09
C TYR A 106 -12.47 7.17 -0.41
N ASP A 107 -13.60 6.91 -1.03
CA ASP A 107 -13.93 5.61 -1.62
C ASP A 107 -13.30 5.41 -3.02
N ARG A 108 -13.64 4.30 -3.69
CA ARG A 108 -13.17 4.01 -5.06
C ARG A 108 -13.75 4.95 -6.13
N GLN A 109 -14.86 5.61 -5.85
CA GLN A 109 -15.52 6.57 -6.72
C GLN A 109 -15.05 8.01 -6.47
N ASN A 110 -14.00 8.20 -5.62
CA ASN A 110 -13.51 9.49 -5.17
C ASN A 110 -14.54 10.33 -4.39
N GLN A 111 -15.53 9.69 -3.76
CA GLN A 111 -16.43 10.37 -2.86
C GLN A 111 -15.77 10.47 -1.47
N GLN A 112 -15.83 11.66 -0.87
CA GLN A 112 -15.28 11.87 0.46
C GLN A 112 -16.16 11.18 1.51
N LEU A 113 -15.58 10.27 2.26
CA LEU A 113 -16.25 9.52 3.32
C LEU A 113 -16.14 10.24 4.67
N ALA A 114 -14.96 10.76 4.98
CA ALA A 114 -14.69 11.42 6.25
C ALA A 114 -13.56 12.44 6.13
N GLU A 115 -13.54 13.39 7.06
CA GLU A 115 -12.49 14.41 7.19
C GLU A 115 -12.18 14.65 8.66
N ALA A 116 -10.90 14.85 8.99
CA ALA A 116 -10.44 15.28 10.32
C ALA A 116 -9.14 16.08 10.19
N VAL A 117 -8.70 16.67 11.32
CA VAL A 117 -7.40 17.34 11.43
C VAL A 117 -6.58 16.59 12.47
N THR A 118 -5.32 16.34 12.18
CA THR A 118 -4.43 15.67 13.13
C THR A 118 -4.08 16.56 14.32
N ASP A 119 -4.00 15.95 15.50
CA ASP A 119 -3.59 16.59 16.75
C ASP A 119 -2.07 16.85 16.81
N SER A 120 -1.55 17.31 17.95
CA SER A 120 -0.12 17.57 18.16
C SER A 120 0.76 16.31 18.01
N GLU A 121 0.19 15.14 18.25
CA GLU A 121 0.85 13.85 18.07
C GLU A 121 0.71 13.30 16.64
N GLY A 122 0.18 14.11 15.72
CA GLY A 122 -0.05 13.73 14.35
C GLY A 122 -1.18 12.72 14.15
N ARG A 123 -2.05 12.53 15.15
CA ARG A 123 -3.10 11.51 15.12
C ARG A 123 -4.46 12.11 14.76
N ALA A 124 -5.21 11.41 13.94
CA ALA A 124 -6.63 11.67 13.68
C ALA A 124 -7.41 10.36 13.59
N VAL A 125 -8.72 10.42 13.85
CA VAL A 125 -9.64 9.29 13.67
C VAL A 125 -10.68 9.70 12.64
N LEU A 126 -10.83 8.89 11.60
CA LEU A 126 -11.80 9.05 10.53
C LEU A 126 -12.88 7.98 10.67
N LYS A 127 -14.13 8.38 10.75
CA LYS A 127 -15.28 7.47 10.74
C LYS A 127 -15.73 7.28 9.29
N CYS A 128 -15.17 6.29 8.64
CA CYS A 128 -15.33 6.09 7.20
C CYS A 128 -16.43 5.08 6.83
N GLY A 129 -16.96 4.31 7.81
CA GLY A 129 -17.76 3.14 7.47
C GLY A 129 -16.90 2.05 6.82
N ASP A 130 -17.48 1.30 5.89
CA ASP A 130 -16.92 -0.01 5.54
C ASP A 130 -15.80 -0.05 4.50
N GLU A 131 -15.59 0.99 3.66
CA GLU A 131 -14.64 0.84 2.54
C GLU A 131 -13.87 2.11 2.16
N PRO A 132 -13.01 2.64 3.02
CA PRO A 132 -12.07 3.67 2.58
C PRO A 132 -11.07 3.05 1.58
N TYR A 133 -10.79 3.77 0.50
CA TYR A 133 -9.85 3.34 -0.54
C TYR A 133 -8.56 4.13 -0.53
N THR A 134 -8.67 5.44 -0.32
CA THR A 134 -7.52 6.36 -0.29
C THR A 134 -7.65 7.35 0.86
N VAL A 135 -6.55 7.61 1.54
CA VAL A 135 -6.42 8.72 2.49
C VAL A 135 -5.48 9.76 1.91
N LEU A 136 -5.94 11.01 1.87
CA LEU A 136 -5.17 12.19 1.51
C LEU A 136 -4.85 12.98 2.78
N ALA A 137 -3.61 13.42 2.94
CA ALA A 137 -3.20 14.34 3.98
C ALA A 137 -2.60 15.60 3.36
N GLU A 138 -3.00 16.76 3.86
CA GLU A 138 -2.58 18.08 3.36
C GLU A 138 -2.17 18.98 4.51
N ALA A 139 -1.06 19.69 4.35
CA ALA A 139 -0.61 20.73 5.25
C ALA A 139 0.34 21.70 4.53
N ASN A 140 0.13 23.00 4.71
CA ASN A 140 1.04 24.06 4.23
C ASN A 140 1.40 23.96 2.73
N GLY A 141 0.44 23.62 1.89
CA GLY A 141 0.66 23.47 0.44
C GLY A 141 1.38 22.18 0.03
N ASP A 142 1.60 21.27 0.97
CA ASP A 142 2.12 19.93 0.76
C ASP A 142 0.98 18.91 0.84
N ALA A 143 1.05 17.85 0.06
CA ALA A 143 0.04 16.80 0.05
C ALA A 143 0.67 15.43 -0.19
N ALA A 144 0.16 14.44 0.52
CA ALA A 144 0.50 13.04 0.34
C ALA A 144 -0.76 12.17 0.39
N PHE A 145 -0.71 11.00 -0.23
CA PHE A 145 -1.79 10.05 -0.12
C PHE A 145 -1.28 8.62 0.10
N VAL A 146 -2.15 7.78 0.65
CA VAL A 146 -1.90 6.35 0.80
C VAL A 146 -3.16 5.56 0.45
N ARG A 147 -2.99 4.41 -0.20
CA ARG A 147 -4.07 3.47 -0.44
C ARG A 147 -4.28 2.61 0.80
N VAL A 148 -5.54 2.47 1.21
CA VAL A 148 -5.93 1.76 2.44
C VAL A 148 -6.81 0.55 2.19
N GLU A 149 -6.95 0.13 0.93
CA GLU A 149 -7.65 -1.11 0.60
C GLU A 149 -6.94 -2.33 1.20
N ARG A 150 -7.68 -3.41 1.42
CA ARG A 150 -7.16 -4.65 2.06
C ARG A 150 -5.92 -5.22 1.40
N GLY A 151 -5.79 -5.08 0.07
CA GLY A 151 -4.62 -5.53 -0.69
C GLY A 151 -3.39 -4.61 -0.59
N ALA A 152 -3.53 -3.40 -0.06
CA ALA A 152 -2.45 -2.42 0.11
C ALA A 152 -1.82 -2.46 1.51
N ALA A 153 -2.34 -3.29 2.42
CA ALA A 153 -1.79 -3.44 3.75
C ALA A 153 -0.36 -4.00 3.71
N LEU A 154 0.49 -3.52 4.61
CA LEU A 154 1.82 -4.12 4.81
C LEU A 154 1.63 -5.59 5.18
N SER A 155 2.33 -6.48 4.46
CA SER A 155 2.35 -7.89 4.79
C SER A 155 3.07 -8.07 6.13
N LEU A 156 2.34 -8.52 7.14
CA LEU A 156 2.88 -8.96 8.43
C LEU A 156 3.35 -10.42 8.37
N SER A 157 3.71 -10.87 7.29
CA SER A 157 3.69 -12.07 6.49
C SER A 157 4.23 -13.38 7.05
N ASN A 158 4.81 -13.46 8.21
CA ASN A 158 5.28 -14.75 8.73
C ASN A 158 4.58 -15.18 10.01
N PHE A 159 3.63 -14.40 10.47
CA PHE A 159 2.87 -14.68 11.67
C PHE A 159 1.39 -14.52 11.38
N ASP A 160 0.59 -15.47 11.83
CA ASP A 160 -0.86 -15.32 11.86
C ASP A 160 -1.20 -14.29 12.95
N VAL A 161 -1.33 -13.03 12.51
CA VAL A 161 -1.73 -11.91 13.37
C VAL A 161 -3.21 -11.56 13.16
N GLY A 162 -3.92 -12.40 12.42
CA GLY A 162 -5.32 -12.16 12.02
C GLY A 162 -6.27 -12.04 13.21
N GLY A 163 -5.95 -12.60 14.34
CA GLY A 163 -6.78 -12.57 15.53
C GLY A 163 -8.27 -12.82 15.26
N THR A 164 -9.01 -13.35 16.17
CA THR A 164 -10.49 -13.38 16.07
C THR A 164 -11.03 -12.02 16.44
N THR A 165 -11.95 -11.50 15.61
CA THR A 165 -12.74 -10.31 15.98
C THR A 165 -13.58 -10.67 17.20
N ASP A 166 -13.27 -10.04 18.32
CA ASP A 166 -13.98 -10.30 19.57
C ASP A 166 -15.30 -9.53 19.57
N THR A 167 -16.38 -10.25 19.46
CA THR A 167 -17.71 -9.64 19.43
C THR A 167 -18.37 -9.52 20.80
N LYS A 168 -17.78 -10.11 21.87
CA LYS A 168 -18.46 -10.17 23.19
C LYS A 168 -17.53 -10.25 24.40
N GLY A 169 -16.26 -9.87 24.30
CA GLY A 169 -15.37 -9.77 25.46
C GLY A 169 -14.95 -11.11 26.08
N ILE A 170 -15.19 -12.23 25.40
CA ILE A 170 -14.74 -13.56 25.86
C ILE A 170 -13.83 -14.15 24.76
N LYS A 171 -12.60 -14.46 25.14
CA LYS A 171 -11.61 -15.12 24.28
C LYS A 171 -11.29 -16.50 24.84
N GLY A 172 -11.38 -17.53 24.00
CA GLY A 172 -10.97 -18.89 24.35
C GLY A 172 -9.77 -19.32 23.53
N TYR A 173 -8.78 -19.89 24.16
CA TYR A 173 -7.64 -20.51 23.50
C TYR A 173 -7.53 -21.97 23.92
N LEU A 174 -7.67 -22.88 22.96
CA LEU A 174 -7.61 -24.32 23.15
C LEU A 174 -6.32 -24.87 22.53
N PHE A 175 -5.52 -25.59 23.32
CA PHE A 175 -4.34 -26.26 22.80
C PHE A 175 -4.12 -27.62 23.46
N GLY A 176 -3.43 -28.50 22.74
CA GLY A 176 -3.03 -29.81 23.22
C GLY A 176 -1.51 -29.85 23.48
N GLU A 177 -1.06 -30.88 24.17
CA GLU A 177 0.35 -31.15 24.42
C GLU A 177 1.16 -31.39 23.12
N ARG A 178 0.49 -31.79 22.05
CA ARG A 178 1.06 -32.05 20.72
C ARG A 178 0.00 -31.81 19.65
N GLY A 179 0.43 -31.65 18.39
CA GLY A 179 -0.46 -31.37 17.27
C GLY A 179 -0.98 -32.61 16.53
N VAL A 180 -0.46 -33.80 16.85
CA VAL A 180 -0.83 -35.06 16.18
C VAL A 180 -0.92 -36.20 17.20
N TRP A 181 -2.02 -36.96 17.15
CA TRP A 181 -2.27 -38.13 18.01
C TRP A 181 -2.47 -39.36 17.14
N ARG A 182 -2.17 -40.55 17.70
CA ARG A 182 -2.47 -41.84 17.07
C ARG A 182 -3.86 -42.30 17.47
N PRO A 183 -4.55 -43.10 16.66
CA PRO A 183 -5.80 -43.73 17.07
C PRO A 183 -5.60 -44.53 18.39
N GLY A 184 -6.41 -44.22 19.39
CA GLY A 184 -6.33 -44.83 20.74
C GLY A 184 -5.51 -44.04 21.75
N ASP A 185 -4.83 -42.98 21.37
CA ASP A 185 -4.14 -42.11 22.33
C ASP A 185 -5.16 -41.30 23.16
N GLU A 186 -4.85 -41.08 24.41
CA GLU A 186 -5.56 -40.10 25.25
C GLU A 186 -5.11 -38.68 24.85
N ILE A 187 -6.07 -37.79 24.71
CA ILE A 187 -5.88 -36.40 24.30
C ILE A 187 -6.03 -35.50 25.51
N TYR A 188 -4.98 -34.82 25.90
CA TYR A 188 -4.99 -33.82 26.96
C TYR A 188 -5.08 -32.44 26.32
N LEU A 189 -6.17 -31.73 26.64
CA LEU A 189 -6.46 -30.40 26.11
C LEU A 189 -6.48 -29.38 27.25
N THR A 190 -5.87 -28.24 27.01
CA THR A 190 -5.95 -27.09 27.90
C THR A 190 -6.75 -25.99 27.24
N LEU A 191 -7.77 -25.49 27.94
CA LEU A 191 -8.56 -24.34 27.52
C LEU A 191 -8.24 -23.16 28.43
N ILE A 192 -7.78 -22.06 27.84
CA ILE A 192 -7.65 -20.78 28.53
C ILE A 192 -8.79 -19.91 28.08
N VAL A 193 -9.57 -19.37 29.04
CA VAL A 193 -10.63 -18.43 28.76
C VAL A 193 -10.29 -17.10 29.43
N ALA A 194 -10.29 -16.04 28.64
CA ALA A 194 -10.12 -14.66 29.12
C ALA A 194 -11.39 -13.88 28.84
N SER A 195 -11.80 -13.05 29.79
CA SER A 195 -12.88 -12.09 29.65
C SER A 195 -12.33 -10.70 29.85
N ASP A 196 -12.59 -9.79 28.91
CA ASP A 196 -12.32 -8.37 29.10
C ASP A 196 -13.48 -7.80 29.94
N ASN A 197 -13.24 -7.60 31.25
CA ASN A 197 -14.12 -6.85 32.15
C ASN A 197 -13.58 -5.42 32.28
#